data_d96e3f4078a011f82d6522ac473c5883
#
_entry.id   d96e3f4078a011f82d6522ac473c5883
#
_cell.length_a   1.000
_cell.length_b   1.000
_cell.length_c   1.000
_cell.angle_alpha   90.00
_cell.angle_beta   90.00
_cell.angle_gamma   90.00
#
_symmetry.space_group_name_H-M   'P 1'
#
loop_
_entity.id
_entity.type
_entity.pdbx_description
1 polymer ?
#
loop_
_entity_poly.entity_id
_entity_poly.type
_entity_poly.pdbx_seq_one_letter_code
_entity_poly.pdbx_strand_id
1 'polypeptide(L)'
;ILDAERQGLLKPGGTIVEPTSGNTGLGLSMVAAVRGYKVILVMPDNMSSERRVLLTSYGAELVLTPGMLGMAGAVQKAEEILAEHPDHFMPQQFKNPANVEIHRKTTAEEIWEATGGKIDAFVAAVGTGGTLTGVGQFLKEKDERIRVIAVEPSLSPVISGKPVESLVHAIQGIGAGFIPDILDRSIIDDVMLIDDEDAYQTARRVGLEEGLLVGISAGANVYAGLRLAEDMGEGRIVTILCDTGERYLSIREYFEGQSD
;
A
#
# COMPACT_ATOMS: atom_id res chain seq x y z
N ILE A 1 9.98 -11.39 5.80
CA ILE A 1 10.25 -12.82 6.04
C ILE A 1 11.74 -13.09 6.12
N LEU A 2 12.54 -12.84 5.07
CA LEU A 2 13.99 -13.12 5.05
C LEU A 2 14.76 -12.47 6.20
N ASP A 3 14.35 -11.28 6.61
CA ASP A 3 14.95 -10.58 7.73
C ASP A 3 14.62 -11.29 9.06
N ALA A 4 13.37 -11.67 9.26
CA ALA A 4 12.91 -12.43 10.43
C ALA A 4 13.60 -13.79 10.56
N GLU A 5 13.84 -14.48 9.44
CA GLU A 5 14.59 -15.74 9.42
C GLU A 5 16.04 -15.53 9.86
N ARG A 6 16.71 -14.50 9.32
CA ARG A 6 18.11 -14.17 9.69
C ARG A 6 18.24 -13.81 11.17
N GLN A 7 17.24 -13.16 11.73
CA GLN A 7 17.20 -12.81 13.15
C GLN A 7 16.72 -13.95 14.05
N GLY A 8 16.28 -15.08 13.48
CA GLY A 8 15.74 -16.22 14.24
C GLY A 8 14.35 -15.97 14.85
N LEU A 9 13.67 -14.91 14.43
CA LEU A 9 12.32 -14.55 14.86
C LEU A 9 11.25 -15.44 14.22
N LEU A 10 11.49 -15.90 12.99
CA LEU A 10 10.62 -16.84 12.27
C LEU A 10 11.37 -18.15 12.04
N LYS A 11 10.93 -19.20 12.70
CA LYS A 11 11.51 -20.55 12.59
C LYS A 11 10.87 -21.33 11.44
N PRO A 12 11.58 -22.31 10.83
CA PRO A 12 10.99 -23.19 9.82
C PRO A 12 9.67 -23.82 10.29
N GLY A 13 8.63 -23.77 9.44
CA GLY A 13 7.28 -24.26 9.76
C GLY A 13 6.49 -23.39 10.76
N GLY A 14 7.03 -22.25 11.15
CA GLY A 14 6.37 -21.30 12.06
C GLY A 14 5.12 -20.66 11.45
N THR A 15 4.39 -19.92 12.27
CA THR A 15 3.14 -19.24 11.89
C THR A 15 3.37 -17.73 11.83
N ILE A 16 2.93 -17.13 10.74
CA ILE A 16 2.93 -15.69 10.52
C ILE A 16 1.51 -15.17 10.78
N VAL A 17 1.37 -14.12 11.58
CA VAL A 17 0.11 -13.42 11.83
C VAL A 17 0.26 -11.97 11.36
N GLU A 18 -0.61 -11.46 10.50
CA GLU A 18 -0.54 -10.06 10.06
C GLU A 18 -1.92 -9.45 9.91
N PRO A 19 -2.16 -8.24 10.49
CA PRO A 19 -3.37 -7.48 10.22
C PRO A 19 -3.25 -6.80 8.86
N THR A 20 -3.88 -7.37 7.85
CA THR A 20 -3.84 -6.83 6.48
C THR A 20 -4.99 -7.33 5.63
N SER A 21 -5.56 -6.44 4.85
CA SER A 21 -6.57 -6.73 3.84
C SER A 21 -6.02 -6.65 2.40
N GLY A 22 -4.74 -6.33 2.25
CA GLY A 22 -4.19 -5.91 0.97
C GLY A 22 -3.06 -6.79 0.43
N ASN A 23 -2.24 -6.15 -0.39
CA ASN A 23 -1.14 -6.78 -1.13
C ASN A 23 -0.06 -7.38 -0.22
N THR A 24 0.13 -6.85 0.99
CA THR A 24 1.03 -7.43 2.00
C THR A 24 0.59 -8.85 2.37
N GLY A 25 -0.71 -9.06 2.62
CA GLY A 25 -1.24 -10.39 2.92
C GLY A 25 -1.02 -11.37 1.78
N LEU A 26 -1.22 -10.91 0.53
CA LEU A 26 -0.98 -11.73 -0.64
C LEU A 26 0.51 -12.10 -0.77
N GLY A 27 1.42 -11.14 -0.62
CA GLY A 27 2.87 -11.39 -0.66
C GLY A 27 3.33 -12.33 0.46
N LEU A 28 2.81 -12.16 1.68
CA LEU A 28 3.10 -13.06 2.79
C LEU A 28 2.60 -14.49 2.49
N SER A 29 1.37 -14.62 1.99
CA SER A 29 0.78 -15.94 1.66
C SER A 29 1.56 -16.65 0.55
N MET A 30 1.93 -15.95 -0.52
CA MET A 30 2.76 -16.49 -1.61
C MET A 30 4.10 -17.01 -1.09
N VAL A 31 4.83 -16.17 -0.34
CA VAL A 31 6.16 -16.56 0.17
C VAL A 31 6.03 -17.68 1.19
N ALA A 32 5.03 -17.63 2.06
CA ALA A 32 4.78 -18.67 3.07
C ALA A 32 4.47 -20.02 2.43
N ALA A 33 3.63 -20.05 1.38
CA ALA A 33 3.33 -21.28 0.63
C ALA A 33 4.59 -21.95 0.08
N VAL A 34 5.52 -21.15 -0.49
CA VAL A 34 6.78 -21.67 -1.04
C VAL A 34 7.76 -22.10 0.04
N ARG A 35 7.77 -21.42 1.20
CA ARG A 35 8.74 -21.66 2.27
C ARG A 35 8.22 -22.56 3.41
N GLY A 36 6.97 -23.01 3.32
CA GLY A 36 6.37 -23.93 4.30
C GLY A 36 5.97 -23.28 5.62
N TYR A 37 5.62 -21.99 5.61
CA TYR A 37 5.05 -21.29 6.76
C TYR A 37 3.53 -21.36 6.76
N LYS A 38 2.93 -21.28 7.94
CA LYS A 38 1.50 -21.04 8.10
C LYS A 38 1.25 -19.53 8.13
N VAL A 39 0.09 -19.10 7.64
CA VAL A 39 -0.28 -17.66 7.62
C VAL A 39 -1.70 -17.50 8.15
N ILE A 40 -1.85 -16.62 9.12
CA ILE A 40 -3.12 -16.14 9.64
C ILE A 40 -3.21 -14.64 9.30
N LEU A 41 -4.18 -14.26 8.47
CA LEU A 41 -4.42 -12.87 8.10
C LEU A 41 -5.68 -12.37 8.77
N VAL A 42 -5.54 -11.27 9.48
CA VAL A 42 -6.65 -10.61 10.17
C VAL A 42 -7.11 -9.42 9.36
N MET A 43 -8.39 -9.36 9.02
CA MET A 43 -8.92 -8.29 8.18
C MET A 43 -10.39 -7.97 8.46
N PRO A 44 -10.84 -6.73 8.13
CA PRO A 44 -12.26 -6.38 8.18
C PRO A 44 -13.10 -7.23 7.22
N ASP A 45 -14.33 -7.54 7.61
CA ASP A 45 -15.26 -8.40 6.85
C ASP A 45 -15.91 -7.72 5.63
N ASN A 46 -15.67 -6.42 5.43
CA ASN A 46 -16.12 -5.65 4.28
C ASN A 46 -15.12 -5.63 3.11
N MET A 47 -14.03 -6.39 3.18
CA MET A 47 -13.08 -6.52 2.07
C MET A 47 -13.63 -7.37 0.92
N SER A 48 -13.18 -7.09 -0.31
CA SER A 48 -13.66 -7.77 -1.52
C SER A 48 -13.54 -9.29 -1.48
N SER A 49 -14.48 -9.99 -2.12
CA SER A 49 -14.51 -11.45 -2.20
C SER A 49 -13.29 -12.00 -2.93
N GLU A 50 -12.82 -11.32 -3.97
CA GLU A 50 -11.65 -11.70 -4.77
C GLU A 50 -10.39 -11.79 -3.92
N ARG A 51 -10.20 -10.81 -3.02
CA ARG A 51 -9.05 -10.82 -2.09
C ARG A 51 -9.08 -12.02 -1.17
N ARG A 52 -10.26 -12.34 -0.61
CA ARG A 52 -10.39 -13.51 0.27
C ARG A 52 -10.08 -14.80 -0.47
N VAL A 53 -10.63 -14.96 -1.70
CA VAL A 53 -10.36 -16.12 -2.55
C VAL A 53 -8.86 -16.24 -2.87
N LEU A 54 -8.21 -15.15 -3.27
CA LEU A 54 -6.78 -15.16 -3.57
C LEU A 54 -5.93 -15.60 -2.36
N LEU A 55 -6.19 -15.03 -1.18
CA LEU A 55 -5.45 -15.34 0.04
C LEU A 55 -5.61 -16.79 0.46
N THR A 56 -6.85 -17.30 0.47
CA THR A 56 -7.13 -18.71 0.82
C THR A 56 -6.59 -19.68 -0.23
N SER A 57 -6.48 -19.29 -1.50
CA SER A 57 -5.88 -20.11 -2.55
C SER A 57 -4.37 -20.37 -2.33
N TYR A 58 -3.68 -19.48 -1.59
CA TYR A 58 -2.31 -19.70 -1.13
C TYR A 58 -2.23 -20.40 0.24
N GLY A 59 -3.36 -20.82 0.80
CA GLY A 59 -3.41 -21.56 2.07
C GLY A 59 -3.44 -20.66 3.30
N ALA A 60 -3.67 -19.35 3.17
CA ALA A 60 -3.83 -18.48 4.33
C ALA A 60 -5.15 -18.74 5.06
N GLU A 61 -5.10 -18.77 6.39
CA GLU A 61 -6.26 -18.71 7.26
C GLU A 61 -6.70 -17.25 7.43
N LEU A 62 -8.01 -16.98 7.30
CA LEU A 62 -8.57 -15.65 7.45
C LEU A 62 -9.34 -15.52 8.75
N VAL A 63 -8.98 -14.54 9.56
CA VAL A 63 -9.73 -14.11 10.74
C VAL A 63 -10.40 -12.78 10.42
N LEU A 64 -11.74 -12.77 10.37
CA LEU A 64 -12.52 -11.60 10.02
C LEU A 64 -12.91 -10.81 11.27
N THR A 65 -12.75 -9.49 11.21
CA THR A 65 -13.20 -8.55 12.24
C THR A 65 -14.34 -7.69 11.71
N PRO A 66 -15.21 -7.13 12.58
CA PRO A 66 -16.28 -6.24 12.14
C PRO A 66 -15.76 -5.07 11.31
N GLY A 67 -16.31 -4.86 10.11
CA GLY A 67 -15.86 -3.84 9.16
C GLY A 67 -15.91 -2.42 9.72
N MET A 68 -16.86 -2.14 10.63
CA MET A 68 -16.97 -0.85 11.32
C MET A 68 -15.76 -0.50 12.19
N LEU A 69 -14.95 -1.48 12.61
CA LEU A 69 -13.72 -1.26 13.37
C LEU A 69 -12.50 -0.98 12.49
N GLY A 70 -12.66 -1.12 11.17
CA GLY A 70 -11.58 -0.89 10.20
C GLY A 70 -10.30 -1.67 10.51
N MET A 71 -9.16 -1.13 10.10
CA MET A 71 -7.85 -1.73 10.37
C MET A 71 -7.47 -1.74 11.86
N ALA A 72 -7.95 -0.81 12.66
CA ALA A 72 -7.68 -0.80 14.09
C ALA A 72 -8.21 -2.07 14.78
N GLY A 73 -9.41 -2.52 14.42
CA GLY A 73 -9.97 -3.78 14.92
C GLY A 73 -9.17 -5.00 14.47
N ALA A 74 -8.65 -4.98 13.24
CA ALA A 74 -7.80 -6.07 12.74
C ALA A 74 -6.45 -6.12 13.48
N VAL A 75 -5.82 -4.97 13.75
CA VAL A 75 -4.58 -4.88 14.52
C VAL A 75 -4.79 -5.43 15.94
N GLN A 76 -5.84 -4.97 16.63
CA GLN A 76 -6.15 -5.44 17.97
C GLN A 76 -6.34 -6.98 17.99
N LYS A 77 -7.09 -7.52 17.04
CA LYS A 77 -7.32 -8.97 16.99
C LYS A 77 -6.04 -9.77 16.68
N ALA A 78 -5.17 -9.25 15.85
CA ALA A 78 -3.87 -9.87 15.58
C ALA A 78 -2.98 -9.88 16.84
N GLU A 79 -2.99 -8.80 17.64
CA GLU A 79 -2.28 -8.72 18.92
C GLU A 79 -2.84 -9.71 19.95
N GLU A 80 -4.16 -9.93 20.00
CA GLU A 80 -4.80 -10.95 20.83
C GLU A 80 -4.29 -12.36 20.46
N ILE A 81 -4.24 -12.68 19.16
CA ILE A 81 -3.73 -13.97 18.66
C ILE A 81 -2.26 -14.17 19.07
N LEU A 82 -1.43 -13.13 18.98
CA LEU A 82 -0.04 -13.21 19.41
C LEU A 82 0.10 -13.41 20.94
N ALA A 83 -0.77 -12.80 21.72
CA ALA A 83 -0.77 -12.97 23.17
C ALA A 83 -1.12 -14.43 23.57
N GLU A 84 -2.03 -15.07 22.82
CA GLU A 84 -2.39 -16.47 23.01
C GLU A 84 -1.33 -17.44 22.45
N HIS A 85 -0.58 -17.02 21.43
CA HIS A 85 0.43 -17.81 20.72
C HIS A 85 1.77 -17.05 20.60
N PRO A 86 2.58 -16.98 21.67
CA PRO A 86 3.83 -16.21 21.68
C PRO A 86 4.93 -16.71 20.73
N ASP A 87 4.77 -17.90 20.16
CA ASP A 87 5.65 -18.49 19.15
C ASP A 87 5.32 -18.05 17.72
N HIS A 88 4.19 -17.38 17.51
CA HIS A 88 3.83 -16.81 16.23
C HIS A 88 4.63 -15.53 15.95
N PHE A 89 4.88 -15.25 14.68
CA PHE A 89 5.60 -14.05 14.23
C PHE A 89 4.67 -13.07 13.54
N MET A 90 4.67 -11.81 13.99
CA MET A 90 3.97 -10.72 13.30
C MET A 90 4.99 -9.82 12.58
N PRO A 91 4.94 -9.73 11.24
CA PRO A 91 5.79 -8.83 10.45
C PRO A 91 5.64 -7.35 10.81
N GLN A 92 4.45 -6.90 11.20
CA GLN A 92 4.15 -5.50 11.58
C GLN A 92 4.47 -4.50 10.46
N GLN A 93 3.80 -4.62 9.33
CA GLN A 93 4.06 -3.82 8.13
C GLN A 93 4.15 -2.31 8.35
N PHE A 94 3.47 -1.77 9.37
CA PHE A 94 3.46 -0.33 9.70
C PHE A 94 4.63 0.13 10.57
N LYS A 95 5.40 -0.82 11.15
CA LYS A 95 6.48 -0.55 12.11
C LYS A 95 7.82 -1.15 11.69
N ASN A 96 7.81 -2.15 10.82
CA ASN A 96 9.00 -2.91 10.46
C ASN A 96 9.88 -2.17 9.46
N PRO A 97 11.11 -1.79 9.82
CA PRO A 97 12.01 -1.06 8.92
C PRO A 97 12.43 -1.88 7.69
N ALA A 98 12.30 -3.22 7.72
CA ALA A 98 12.56 -4.06 6.54
C ALA A 98 11.64 -3.72 5.35
N ASN A 99 10.46 -3.15 5.61
CA ASN A 99 9.56 -2.64 4.57
C ASN A 99 10.17 -1.45 3.82
N VAL A 100 10.71 -0.47 4.53
CA VAL A 100 11.41 0.69 3.96
C VAL A 100 12.69 0.24 3.23
N GLU A 101 13.46 -0.60 3.89
CA GLU A 101 14.77 -1.04 3.41
C GLU A 101 14.70 -1.81 2.09
N ILE A 102 13.68 -2.66 1.90
CA ILE A 102 13.53 -3.38 0.63
C ILE A 102 13.22 -2.44 -0.53
N HIS A 103 12.34 -1.45 -0.31
CA HIS A 103 12.04 -0.46 -1.34
C HIS A 103 13.24 0.42 -1.66
N ARG A 104 14.05 0.76 -0.66
CA ARG A 104 15.28 1.50 -0.87
C ARG A 104 16.31 0.73 -1.69
N LYS A 105 16.46 -0.59 -1.43
CA LYS A 105 17.46 -1.46 -2.08
C LYS A 105 17.03 -2.01 -3.43
N THR A 106 15.75 -2.04 -3.75
CA THR A 106 15.23 -2.63 -4.99
C THR A 106 14.43 -1.61 -5.77
N THR A 107 13.23 -1.26 -5.35
CA THR A 107 12.33 -0.36 -6.07
C THR A 107 12.99 0.97 -6.46
N ALA A 108 13.73 1.57 -5.54
CA ALA A 108 14.41 2.85 -5.77
C ALA A 108 15.52 2.73 -6.82
N GLU A 109 16.30 1.64 -6.76
CA GLU A 109 17.37 1.40 -7.73
C GLU A 109 16.80 1.07 -9.10
N GLU A 110 15.76 0.23 -9.18
CA GLU A 110 15.04 -0.07 -10.42
C GLU A 110 14.50 1.20 -11.09
N ILE A 111 13.88 2.10 -10.31
CA ILE A 111 13.40 3.39 -10.80
C ILE A 111 14.57 4.26 -11.31
N TRP A 112 15.66 4.33 -10.53
CA TRP A 112 16.83 5.13 -10.89
C TRP A 112 17.48 4.66 -12.18
N GLU A 113 17.66 3.35 -12.32
CA GLU A 113 18.23 2.73 -13.52
C GLU A 113 17.31 2.92 -14.75
N ALA A 114 16.01 2.63 -14.59
CA ALA A 114 15.04 2.74 -15.68
C ALA A 114 14.89 4.18 -16.22
N THR A 115 15.13 5.17 -15.38
CA THR A 115 15.05 6.60 -15.77
C THR A 115 16.40 7.19 -16.19
N GLY A 116 17.50 6.42 -16.03
CA GLY A 116 18.86 6.94 -16.21
C GLY A 116 19.20 8.07 -15.24
N GLY A 117 18.60 8.04 -14.04
CA GLY A 117 18.78 9.06 -13.01
C GLY A 117 18.12 10.42 -13.31
N LYS A 118 17.28 10.49 -14.31
CA LYS A 118 16.57 11.73 -14.71
C LYS A 118 15.15 11.70 -14.17
N ILE A 119 14.96 12.17 -12.96
CA ILE A 119 13.69 12.24 -12.25
C ILE A 119 13.56 13.63 -11.64
N ASP A 120 12.42 14.29 -11.81
CA ASP A 120 12.11 15.58 -11.21
C ASP A 120 11.16 15.42 -10.01
N ALA A 121 10.28 14.40 -10.05
CA ALA A 121 9.40 14.10 -8.94
C ALA A 121 9.05 12.60 -8.84
N PHE A 122 8.85 12.15 -7.60
CA PHE A 122 8.31 10.84 -7.26
C PHE A 122 6.99 11.01 -6.49
N VAL A 123 5.94 10.38 -6.98
CA VAL A 123 4.59 10.45 -6.42
C VAL A 123 4.18 9.06 -5.94
N ALA A 124 3.81 8.91 -4.67
CA ALA A 124 3.33 7.64 -4.17
C ALA A 124 2.28 7.77 -3.07
N ALA A 125 1.21 7.00 -3.19
CA ALA A 125 0.17 6.89 -2.18
C ALA A 125 0.67 6.14 -0.94
N VAL A 126 0.24 6.63 0.22
CA VAL A 126 0.71 6.13 1.51
C VAL A 126 -0.29 5.14 2.10
N GLY A 127 0.07 3.85 2.03
CA GLY A 127 -0.54 2.82 2.87
C GLY A 127 0.30 2.64 4.14
N THR A 128 1.38 1.87 4.07
CA THR A 128 2.35 1.74 5.17
C THR A 128 3.41 2.82 5.18
N GLY A 129 3.60 3.51 4.07
CA GLY A 129 4.67 4.49 3.89
C GLY A 129 6.01 3.90 3.46
N GLY A 130 6.13 2.57 3.40
CA GLY A 130 7.40 1.89 3.07
C GLY A 130 7.96 2.29 1.71
N THR A 131 7.13 2.30 0.67
CA THR A 131 7.52 2.69 -0.68
C THR A 131 7.96 4.16 -0.74
N LEU A 132 7.10 5.06 -0.25
CA LEU A 132 7.39 6.50 -0.28
C LEU A 132 8.68 6.81 0.48
N THR A 133 8.83 6.25 1.68
CA THR A 133 10.02 6.47 2.52
C THR A 133 11.28 5.89 1.88
N GLY A 134 11.25 4.60 1.49
CA GLY A 134 12.44 3.93 0.95
C GLY A 134 12.92 4.53 -0.37
N VAL A 135 12.00 4.78 -1.30
CA VAL A 135 12.33 5.42 -2.58
C VAL A 135 12.69 6.90 -2.37
N GLY A 136 11.90 7.62 -1.58
CA GLY A 136 12.13 9.04 -1.33
C GLY A 136 13.49 9.33 -0.69
N GLN A 137 13.88 8.58 0.33
CA GLN A 137 15.21 8.69 0.95
C GLN A 137 16.33 8.47 -0.07
N PHE A 138 16.23 7.39 -0.86
CA PHE A 138 17.21 7.10 -1.90
C PHE A 138 17.31 8.22 -2.93
N LEU A 139 16.19 8.73 -3.41
CA LEU A 139 16.17 9.79 -4.43
C LEU A 139 16.72 11.11 -3.87
N LYS A 140 16.37 11.49 -2.64
CA LYS A 140 16.90 12.68 -1.96
C LYS A 140 18.42 12.60 -1.74
N GLU A 141 18.97 11.41 -1.49
CA GLU A 141 20.44 11.21 -1.42
C GLU A 141 21.13 11.37 -2.78
N LYS A 142 20.43 11.05 -3.88
CA LYS A 142 20.96 11.26 -5.23
C LYS A 142 20.89 12.73 -5.65
N ASP A 143 19.75 13.38 -5.40
CA ASP A 143 19.52 14.80 -5.68
C ASP A 143 18.40 15.33 -4.77
N GLU A 144 18.72 16.24 -3.86
CA GLU A 144 17.75 16.85 -2.94
C GLU A 144 16.62 17.61 -3.66
N ARG A 145 16.84 18.02 -4.92
CA ARG A 145 15.85 18.73 -5.72
C ARG A 145 14.71 17.86 -6.23
N ILE A 146 14.87 16.54 -6.24
CA ILE A 146 13.81 15.62 -6.64
C ILE A 146 12.66 15.75 -5.64
N ARG A 147 11.48 16.12 -6.12
CA ARG A 147 10.30 16.29 -5.29
C ARG A 147 9.72 14.93 -4.91
N VAL A 148 9.39 14.76 -3.64
CA VAL A 148 8.73 13.55 -3.11
C VAL A 148 7.34 13.94 -2.64
N ILE A 149 6.33 13.44 -3.34
CA ILE A 149 4.93 13.80 -3.12
C ILE A 149 4.18 12.61 -2.53
N ALA A 150 3.65 12.80 -1.33
CA ALA A 150 2.76 11.83 -0.71
C ALA A 150 1.33 12.00 -1.25
N VAL A 151 0.63 10.88 -1.42
CA VAL A 151 -0.79 10.88 -1.78
C VAL A 151 -1.60 10.22 -0.67
N GLU A 152 -2.67 10.87 -0.24
CA GLU A 152 -3.61 10.35 0.75
C GLU A 152 -5.06 10.63 0.34
N PRO A 153 -6.05 9.85 0.85
CA PRO A 153 -7.46 10.09 0.58
C PRO A 153 -7.93 11.41 1.21
N SER A 154 -8.72 12.19 0.48
CA SER A 154 -9.30 13.45 1.00
C SER A 154 -10.16 13.26 2.24
N LEU A 155 -10.84 12.11 2.37
CA LEU A 155 -11.66 11.77 3.54
C LEU A 155 -10.83 11.46 4.80
N SER A 156 -9.58 11.00 4.64
CA SER A 156 -8.69 10.59 5.74
C SER A 156 -7.30 11.26 5.65
N PRO A 157 -7.22 12.61 5.74
CA PRO A 157 -6.02 13.39 5.47
C PRO A 157 -5.11 13.50 6.71
N VAL A 158 -4.61 12.35 7.21
CA VAL A 158 -3.82 12.28 8.45
C VAL A 158 -2.39 12.81 8.29
N ILE A 159 -1.78 12.65 7.11
CA ILE A 159 -0.39 13.06 6.85
C ILE A 159 -0.32 14.59 6.73
N SER A 160 -1.27 15.19 6.04
CA SER A 160 -1.39 16.65 5.92
C SER A 160 -1.84 17.33 7.22
N GLY A 161 -2.29 16.56 8.22
CA GLY A 161 -2.77 17.09 9.51
C GLY A 161 -4.11 17.81 9.43
N LYS A 162 -4.89 17.59 8.37
CA LYS A 162 -6.25 18.12 8.24
C LYS A 162 -7.24 17.27 9.02
N PRO A 163 -8.44 17.81 9.33
CA PRO A 163 -9.48 17.02 10.00
C PRO A 163 -9.86 15.78 9.20
N VAL A 164 -9.96 14.64 9.89
CA VAL A 164 -10.41 13.38 9.28
C VAL A 164 -11.95 13.41 9.24
N GLU A 165 -12.51 13.31 8.04
CA GLU A 165 -13.96 13.29 7.83
C GLU A 165 -14.51 11.87 7.96
N SER A 166 -13.77 10.88 7.44
CA SER A 166 -14.11 9.47 7.51
C SER A 166 -12.86 8.60 7.51
N LEU A 167 -12.87 7.54 8.31
CA LEU A 167 -11.88 6.46 8.23
C LEU A 167 -12.22 5.44 7.13
N VAL A 168 -13.42 5.55 6.55
CA VAL A 168 -13.89 4.69 5.46
C VAL A 168 -13.89 5.52 4.19
N HIS A 169 -13.08 5.11 3.23
CA HIS A 169 -12.97 5.66 1.87
C HIS A 169 -12.83 4.51 0.87
N ALA A 170 -13.05 4.78 -0.42
CA ALA A 170 -13.08 3.74 -1.44
C ALA A 170 -11.68 3.39 -2.01
N ILE A 171 -10.66 4.20 -1.77
CA ILE A 171 -9.30 3.95 -2.27
C ILE A 171 -8.62 2.88 -1.40
N GLN A 172 -8.90 1.61 -1.67
CA GLN A 172 -8.34 0.50 -0.90
C GLN A 172 -6.82 0.42 -0.99
N GLY A 173 -6.18 0.13 0.16
CA GLY A 173 -4.73 -0.08 0.26
C GLY A 173 -3.91 1.13 0.71
N ILE A 174 -4.54 2.31 0.83
CA ILE A 174 -3.93 3.53 1.35
C ILE A 174 -4.78 4.13 2.47
N GLY A 175 -4.33 5.18 3.13
CA GLY A 175 -5.12 5.91 4.10
C GLY A 175 -5.53 5.07 5.31
N ALA A 176 -4.56 4.52 6.05
CA ALA A 176 -4.83 3.64 7.21
C ALA A 176 -5.54 4.32 8.40
N GLY A 177 -5.77 5.64 8.33
CA GLY A 177 -6.39 6.43 9.40
C GLY A 177 -5.43 6.85 10.52
N PHE A 178 -4.17 6.52 10.38
CA PHE A 178 -3.09 6.93 11.29
C PHE A 178 -1.78 7.12 10.50
N ILE A 179 -0.81 7.79 11.10
CA ILE A 179 0.54 7.95 10.52
C ILE A 179 1.36 6.71 10.89
N PRO A 180 1.84 5.91 9.88
CA PRO A 180 2.68 4.75 10.15
C PRO A 180 4.03 5.13 10.79
N ASP A 181 4.53 4.30 11.71
CA ASP A 181 5.80 4.55 12.41
C ASP A 181 7.01 4.59 11.44
N ILE A 182 6.92 3.85 10.33
CA ILE A 182 7.98 3.79 9.32
C ILE A 182 7.92 4.92 8.28
N LEU A 183 6.91 5.78 8.33
CA LEU A 183 6.80 6.92 7.41
C LEU A 183 7.74 8.04 7.83
N ASP A 184 8.76 8.27 7.03
CA ASP A 184 9.65 9.42 7.19
C ASP A 184 9.02 10.67 6.56
N ARG A 185 8.43 11.51 7.41
CA ARG A 185 7.79 12.75 6.96
C ARG A 185 8.78 13.82 6.52
N SER A 186 10.05 13.71 6.91
CA SER A 186 11.07 14.72 6.59
C SER A 186 11.46 14.75 5.11
N ILE A 187 11.22 13.64 4.38
CA ILE A 187 11.51 13.56 2.95
C ILE A 187 10.34 14.03 2.07
N ILE A 188 9.19 14.31 2.65
CA ILE A 188 7.98 14.69 1.93
C ILE A 188 7.99 16.20 1.64
N ASP A 189 7.99 16.56 0.37
CA ASP A 189 7.94 17.97 -0.05
C ASP A 189 6.51 18.51 -0.11
N ASP A 190 5.52 17.63 -0.44
CA ASP A 190 4.11 18.01 -0.50
C ASP A 190 3.19 16.80 -0.30
N VAL A 191 1.92 17.05 0.06
CA VAL A 191 0.89 16.04 0.25
C VAL A 191 -0.33 16.37 -0.61
N MET A 192 -0.66 15.48 -1.54
CA MET A 192 -1.84 15.60 -2.40
C MET A 192 -3.02 14.80 -1.85
N LEU A 193 -4.17 15.47 -1.69
CA LEU A 193 -5.43 14.85 -1.31
C LEU A 193 -6.18 14.43 -2.57
N ILE A 194 -6.61 13.17 -2.62
CA ILE A 194 -7.30 12.61 -3.78
C ILE A 194 -8.68 12.12 -3.36
N ASP A 195 -9.69 12.51 -4.12
CA ASP A 195 -11.05 12.05 -3.94
C ASP A 195 -11.23 10.64 -4.52
N ASP A 196 -12.16 9.88 -3.94
CA ASP A 196 -12.46 8.52 -4.38
C ASP A 196 -12.83 8.47 -5.86
N GLU A 197 -13.64 9.42 -6.33
CA GLU A 197 -14.07 9.52 -7.73
C GLU A 197 -12.90 9.76 -8.69
N ASP A 198 -12.00 10.68 -8.35
CA ASP A 198 -10.82 10.97 -9.18
C ASP A 198 -9.91 9.74 -9.33
N ALA A 199 -9.77 8.96 -8.25
CA ALA A 199 -9.01 7.71 -8.27
C ALA A 199 -9.66 6.67 -9.18
N TYR A 200 -10.98 6.48 -9.10
CA TYR A 200 -11.74 5.56 -9.93
C TYR A 200 -11.69 5.94 -11.41
N GLN A 201 -12.03 7.18 -11.74
CA GLN A 201 -12.06 7.67 -13.11
C GLN A 201 -10.69 7.57 -13.77
N THR A 202 -9.64 7.93 -13.02
CA THR A 202 -8.27 7.85 -13.56
C THR A 202 -7.84 6.39 -13.77
N ALA A 203 -8.13 5.48 -12.84
CA ALA A 203 -7.81 4.06 -13.04
C ALA A 203 -8.51 3.49 -14.29
N ARG A 204 -9.77 3.85 -14.53
CA ARG A 204 -10.51 3.47 -15.74
C ARG A 204 -9.88 4.06 -17.01
N ARG A 205 -9.51 5.34 -16.98
CA ARG A 205 -8.85 5.99 -18.11
C ARG A 205 -7.51 5.32 -18.45
N VAL A 206 -6.71 4.99 -17.45
CA VAL A 206 -5.46 4.24 -17.65
C VAL A 206 -5.72 2.90 -18.35
N GLY A 207 -6.80 2.20 -17.97
CA GLY A 207 -7.22 0.97 -18.66
C GLY A 207 -7.63 1.20 -20.11
N LEU A 208 -8.41 2.23 -20.40
CA LEU A 208 -8.98 2.51 -21.72
C LEU A 208 -7.97 3.21 -22.66
N GLU A 209 -7.13 4.09 -22.14
CA GLU A 209 -6.24 4.94 -22.93
C GLU A 209 -4.84 4.31 -23.08
N GLU A 210 -4.36 3.57 -22.05
CA GLU A 210 -3.01 3.00 -22.01
C GLU A 210 -3.00 1.45 -22.06
N GLY A 211 -4.17 0.81 -21.99
CA GLY A 211 -4.27 -0.66 -21.97
C GLY A 211 -3.79 -1.31 -20.67
N LEU A 212 -3.64 -0.55 -19.59
CA LEU A 212 -3.17 -1.02 -18.29
C LEU A 212 -4.34 -1.11 -17.30
N LEU A 213 -4.83 -2.30 -17.04
CA LEU A 213 -5.87 -2.53 -16.03
C LEU A 213 -5.23 -2.46 -14.64
N VAL A 214 -5.36 -1.31 -13.98
CA VAL A 214 -4.71 -1.00 -12.69
C VAL A 214 -5.70 -0.95 -11.54
N GLY A 215 -5.23 -1.08 -10.30
CA GLY A 215 -6.06 -0.91 -9.11
C GLY A 215 -6.39 0.55 -8.81
N ILE A 216 -7.33 0.75 -7.87
CA ILE A 216 -7.86 2.08 -7.52
C ILE A 216 -6.77 3.02 -6.99
N SER A 217 -5.88 2.52 -6.11
CA SER A 217 -4.78 3.32 -5.57
C SER A 217 -3.74 3.69 -6.62
N ALA A 218 -3.59 2.89 -7.69
CA ALA A 218 -2.78 3.26 -8.84
C ALA A 218 -3.44 4.42 -9.62
N GLY A 219 -4.78 4.43 -9.73
CA GLY A 219 -5.53 5.57 -10.26
C GLY A 219 -5.27 6.86 -9.48
N ALA A 220 -5.30 6.79 -8.16
CA ALA A 220 -4.97 7.92 -7.30
C ALA A 220 -3.54 8.43 -7.53
N ASN A 221 -2.58 7.53 -7.67
CA ASN A 221 -1.19 7.85 -7.98
C ASN A 221 -1.05 8.57 -9.34
N VAL A 222 -1.69 8.04 -10.37
CA VAL A 222 -1.65 8.64 -11.72
C VAL A 222 -2.34 10.00 -11.73
N TYR A 223 -3.50 10.14 -11.07
CA TYR A 223 -4.18 11.42 -10.95
C TYR A 223 -3.29 12.47 -10.30
N ALA A 224 -2.66 12.14 -9.18
CA ALA A 224 -1.72 13.04 -8.51
C ALA A 224 -0.52 13.40 -9.42
N GLY A 225 0.01 12.42 -10.15
CA GLY A 225 1.08 12.64 -11.13
C GLY A 225 0.66 13.60 -12.26
N LEU A 226 -0.56 13.46 -12.79
CA LEU A 226 -1.10 14.36 -13.82
C LEU A 226 -1.28 15.79 -13.29
N ARG A 227 -1.84 15.95 -12.09
CA ARG A 227 -1.98 17.25 -11.45
C ARG A 227 -0.62 17.93 -11.22
N LEU A 228 0.35 17.14 -10.75
CA LEU A 228 1.71 17.65 -10.57
C LEU A 228 2.35 18.06 -11.90
N ALA A 229 2.10 17.31 -12.98
CA ALA A 229 2.61 17.62 -14.32
C ALA A 229 2.05 18.94 -14.88
N GLU A 230 0.76 19.22 -14.63
CA GLU A 230 0.14 20.51 -14.97
C GLU A 230 0.85 21.68 -14.27
N ASP A 231 1.17 21.51 -12.97
CA ASP A 231 1.84 22.54 -12.18
C ASP A 231 3.32 22.72 -12.56
N MET A 232 4.01 21.65 -12.94
CA MET A 232 5.43 21.68 -13.30
C MET A 232 5.70 22.16 -14.73
N GLY A 233 4.76 21.92 -15.64
CA GLY A 233 4.89 22.21 -17.07
C GLY A 233 5.83 21.25 -17.80
N GLU A 234 7.08 21.15 -17.39
CA GLU A 234 8.08 20.20 -17.92
C GLU A 234 8.73 19.40 -16.81
N GLY A 235 9.06 18.14 -17.06
CA GLY A 235 9.74 17.27 -16.10
C GLY A 235 9.37 15.80 -16.24
N ARG A 236 10.08 14.97 -15.52
CA ARG A 236 9.81 13.53 -15.43
C ARG A 236 9.28 13.17 -14.05
N ILE A 237 8.04 12.77 -14.02
CA ILE A 237 7.35 12.30 -12.81
C ILE A 237 7.29 10.78 -12.87
N VAL A 238 7.67 10.13 -11.77
CA VAL A 238 7.57 8.68 -11.61
C VAL A 238 6.53 8.38 -10.53
N THR A 239 5.68 7.41 -10.80
CA THR A 239 4.71 6.89 -9.82
C THR A 239 4.62 5.37 -9.88
N ILE A 240 3.88 4.77 -8.95
CA ILE A 240 3.74 3.32 -8.79
C ILE A 240 2.32 2.88 -9.17
N LEU A 241 2.24 1.90 -10.07
CA LEU A 241 1.01 1.14 -10.31
C LEU A 241 1.04 -0.10 -9.41
N CYS A 242 0.43 0.02 -8.22
CA CYS A 242 0.65 -0.89 -7.09
C CYS A 242 0.12 -2.30 -7.32
N ASP A 243 -1.00 -2.43 -8.02
CA ASP A 243 -1.66 -3.70 -8.32
C ASP A 243 -2.58 -3.59 -9.55
N THR A 244 -3.24 -4.69 -9.87
CA THR A 244 -4.08 -4.83 -11.08
C THR A 244 -5.57 -4.78 -10.72
N GLY A 245 -6.39 -4.34 -11.70
CA GLY A 245 -7.83 -4.10 -11.52
C GLY A 245 -8.65 -5.36 -11.30
N GLU A 246 -8.15 -6.55 -11.67
CA GLU A 246 -8.87 -7.82 -11.45
C GLU A 246 -9.18 -8.10 -9.96
N ARG A 247 -8.46 -7.44 -9.05
CA ARG A 247 -8.69 -7.55 -7.59
C ARG A 247 -9.92 -6.78 -7.11
N TYR A 248 -10.59 -6.05 -8.01
CA TYR A 248 -11.68 -5.12 -7.71
C TYR A 248 -12.94 -5.39 -8.52
N LEU A 249 -13.06 -6.58 -9.16
CA LEU A 249 -14.18 -6.94 -10.06
C LEU A 249 -15.56 -6.87 -9.38
N SER A 250 -15.63 -7.07 -8.06
CA SER A 250 -16.87 -6.93 -7.29
C SER A 250 -17.26 -5.48 -6.99
N ILE A 251 -16.40 -4.51 -7.29
CA ILE A 251 -16.65 -3.08 -7.06
C ILE A 251 -17.23 -2.49 -8.34
N ARG A 252 -18.58 -2.39 -8.42
CA ARG A 252 -19.28 -1.91 -9.61
C ARG A 252 -18.85 -0.51 -10.03
N GLU A 253 -18.75 0.39 -9.09
CA GLU A 253 -18.35 1.78 -9.27
C GLU A 253 -17.03 1.92 -10.01
N TYR A 254 -16.13 0.96 -9.81
CA TYR A 254 -14.85 0.92 -10.52
C TYR A 254 -14.97 0.64 -12.02
N PHE A 255 -15.96 -0.21 -12.44
CA PHE A 255 -16.09 -0.62 -13.83
C PHE A 255 -17.19 0.13 -14.60
N GLU A 256 -18.31 0.45 -13.98
CA GLU A 256 -19.51 0.94 -14.68
C GLU A 256 -19.53 2.47 -14.80
N GLY A 257 -18.77 3.23 -14.00
CA GLY A 257 -18.92 4.67 -13.85
C GLY A 257 -20.28 5.02 -13.22
N GLN A 258 -20.48 6.25 -12.80
CA GLN A 258 -21.82 6.70 -12.46
C GLN A 258 -22.63 6.70 -13.75
N SER A 259 -23.66 5.84 -13.81
CA SER A 259 -24.67 5.93 -14.87
C SER A 259 -25.38 7.27 -14.67
N ASP A 260 -25.31 8.17 -15.65
CA ASP A 260 -26.08 9.41 -15.71
C ASP A 260 -27.58 9.15 -15.54
#